data_c185f01f3f9ac55f5687927c67583283
#
_entry.id   c185f01f3f9ac55f5687927c67583283
#
_cell.length_a   1.000
_cell.length_b   1.000
_cell.length_c   1.000
_cell.angle_alpha   90.00
_cell.angle_beta   90.00
_cell.angle_gamma   90.00
#
_symmetry.space_group_name_H-M   'P 1'
#
loop_
_entity.id
_entity.type
_entity.pdbx_description
1 polymer ?
#
loop_
_entity_poly.entity_id
_entity_poly.type
_entity_poly.pdbx_seq_one_letter_code
_entity_poly.pdbx_strand_id
1 'polypeptide(L)'
;YTGVAYDAATGELVGLYILHPNNVGRCGHICNASYAVKKSVRGQHIGEKLVTHCLKQGKTCGFRVLQFNAVVKSNTGALALYKKLGFTQLGVIPGGFLNKDGEYEDIIPHYHVL
;
A
#
# COMPACT_ATOMS: atom_id res chain seq x y z
N TYR A 1 -10.54 -8.11 2.97
CA TYR A 1 -9.96 -9.01 1.94
C TYR A 1 -8.45 -9.16 2.12
N THR A 2 -7.95 -10.37 2.01
CA THR A 2 -6.52 -10.65 2.05
C THR A 2 -6.08 -11.25 0.71
N GLY A 3 -5.13 -10.57 0.05
CA GLY A 3 -4.50 -11.07 -1.16
C GLY A 3 -3.12 -11.64 -0.85
N VAL A 4 -2.78 -12.76 -1.47
CA VAL A 4 -1.49 -13.42 -1.25
C VAL A 4 -0.78 -13.67 -2.57
N ALA A 5 0.54 -13.64 -2.55
CA ALA A 5 1.40 -13.96 -3.68
C ALA A 5 2.31 -15.14 -3.32
N TYR A 6 2.34 -16.14 -4.18
CA TYR A 6 3.19 -17.30 -4.05
C TYR A 6 4.21 -17.35 -5.18
N ASP A 7 5.40 -17.85 -4.87
CA ASP A 7 6.39 -18.18 -5.89
C ASP A 7 5.90 -19.41 -6.67
N ALA A 8 5.75 -19.28 -7.98
CA ALA A 8 5.23 -20.36 -8.82
C ALA A 8 6.16 -21.57 -8.88
N ALA A 9 7.47 -21.39 -8.72
CA ALA A 9 8.46 -22.46 -8.77
C ALA A 9 8.56 -23.23 -7.46
N THR A 10 8.42 -22.55 -6.31
CA THR A 10 8.62 -23.18 -4.99
C THR A 10 7.35 -23.35 -4.19
N GLY A 11 6.25 -22.67 -4.55
CA GLY A 11 5.01 -22.64 -3.78
C GLY A 11 5.12 -21.82 -2.48
N GLU A 12 6.21 -21.09 -2.28
CA GLU A 12 6.47 -20.32 -1.07
C GLU A 12 5.66 -19.02 -1.08
N LEU A 13 5.11 -18.62 0.08
CA LEU A 13 4.45 -17.33 0.26
C LEU A 13 5.50 -16.22 0.21
N VAL A 14 5.39 -15.30 -0.75
CA VAL A 14 6.37 -14.23 -0.96
C VAL A 14 5.81 -12.84 -0.68
N GLY A 15 4.51 -12.69 -0.56
CA GLY A 15 3.90 -11.41 -0.23
C GLY A 15 2.42 -11.53 0.06
N LEU A 16 1.89 -10.49 0.69
CA LEU A 16 0.46 -10.39 0.97
C LEU A 16 0.05 -8.94 1.11
N TYR A 17 -1.25 -8.68 0.98
CA TYR A 17 -1.85 -7.43 1.39
C TYR A 17 -3.18 -7.68 2.10
N ILE A 18 -3.56 -6.73 2.94
CA ILE A 18 -4.84 -6.74 3.64
C ILE A 18 -5.59 -5.48 3.22
N LEU A 19 -6.79 -5.64 2.69
CA LEU A 19 -7.67 -4.56 2.24
C LEU A 19 -8.84 -4.45 3.20
N HIS A 20 -9.08 -3.25 3.70
CA HIS A 20 -10.17 -2.98 4.65
C HIS A 20 -10.69 -1.56 4.48
N PRO A 21 -11.91 -1.24 4.98
CA PRO A 21 -12.39 0.14 4.98
C PRO A 21 -11.44 1.04 5.78
N ASN A 22 -11.13 2.22 5.23
CA ASN A 22 -10.32 3.22 5.94
C ASN A 22 -11.16 4.02 6.93
N ASN A 23 -12.42 4.25 6.57
CA ASN A 23 -13.37 5.05 7.33
C ASN A 23 -14.72 4.33 7.44
N VAL A 24 -15.56 4.84 8.33
CA VAL A 24 -16.92 4.34 8.52
C VAL A 24 -17.95 5.39 8.10
N GLY A 25 -19.21 5.01 8.00
CA GLY A 25 -20.31 5.91 7.66
C GLY A 25 -20.19 6.43 6.23
N ARG A 26 -20.33 7.75 6.06
CA ARG A 26 -20.34 8.38 4.73
C ARG A 26 -19.01 8.35 4.01
N CYS A 27 -17.92 8.05 4.70
CA CYS A 27 -16.59 7.85 4.12
C CYS A 27 -16.23 6.36 3.99
N GLY A 28 -17.18 5.46 4.20
CA GLY A 28 -16.95 4.01 4.16
C GLY A 28 -16.60 3.44 2.78
N HIS A 29 -16.71 4.24 1.72
CA HIS A 29 -16.28 3.87 0.37
C HIS A 29 -14.78 4.08 0.12
N ILE A 30 -14.05 4.60 1.11
CA ILE A 30 -12.60 4.72 1.07
C ILE A 30 -12.00 3.51 1.76
N CYS A 31 -11.13 2.78 1.07
CA CYS A 31 -10.41 1.65 1.65
C CYS A 31 -8.95 1.99 1.89
N ASN A 32 -8.31 1.18 2.70
CA ASN A 32 -6.88 1.22 2.98
C ASN A 32 -6.32 -0.18 2.81
N ALA A 33 -5.03 -0.28 2.54
CA ALA A 33 -4.36 -1.56 2.44
C ALA A 33 -2.97 -1.50 3.07
N SER A 34 -2.56 -2.64 3.62
CA SER A 34 -1.22 -2.85 4.13
C SER A 34 -0.58 -3.99 3.34
N TYR A 35 0.70 -3.85 3.01
CA TYR A 35 1.44 -4.79 2.18
C TYR A 35 2.64 -5.32 2.95
N ALA A 36 2.96 -6.58 2.72
CA ALA A 36 4.18 -7.19 3.20
C ALA A 36 4.79 -8.03 2.08
N VAL A 37 6.07 -7.84 1.82
CA VAL A 37 6.83 -8.58 0.81
C VAL A 37 8.01 -9.24 1.50
N LYS A 38 8.22 -10.53 1.23
CA LYS A 38 9.36 -11.26 1.78
C LYS A 38 10.67 -10.58 1.39
N LYS A 39 11.52 -10.34 2.36
CA LYS A 39 12.76 -9.56 2.18
C LYS A 39 13.67 -10.12 1.08
N SER A 40 13.77 -11.45 0.98
CA SER A 40 14.62 -12.14 0.01
C SER A 40 14.18 -11.99 -1.45
N VAL A 41 12.93 -11.58 -1.70
CA VAL A 41 12.39 -11.40 -3.06
C VAL A 41 12.09 -9.93 -3.39
N ARG A 42 12.53 -9.00 -2.57
CA ARG A 42 12.43 -7.57 -2.87
C ARG A 42 13.20 -7.25 -4.15
N GLY A 43 12.64 -6.36 -4.97
CA GLY A 43 13.21 -6.04 -6.27
C GLY A 43 12.67 -6.90 -7.42
N GLN A 44 11.86 -7.90 -7.16
CA GLN A 44 11.24 -8.76 -8.18
C GLN A 44 9.83 -8.30 -8.58
N HIS A 45 9.49 -7.04 -8.32
CA HIS A 45 8.19 -6.43 -8.64
C HIS A 45 7.00 -7.08 -7.93
N ILE A 46 7.21 -7.78 -6.83
CA ILE A 46 6.13 -8.39 -6.05
C ILE A 46 5.20 -7.31 -5.47
N GLY A 47 5.77 -6.24 -4.94
CA GLY A 47 4.99 -5.11 -4.42
C GLY A 47 4.11 -4.48 -5.49
N GLU A 48 4.63 -4.28 -6.70
CA GLU A 48 3.85 -3.75 -7.82
C GLU A 48 2.67 -4.66 -8.17
N LYS A 49 2.89 -5.97 -8.20
CA LYS A 49 1.83 -6.95 -8.46
C LYS A 49 0.77 -6.95 -7.37
N LEU A 50 1.17 -6.85 -6.11
CA LEU A 50 0.25 -6.78 -4.98
C LEU A 50 -0.61 -5.51 -5.04
N VAL A 51 -0.01 -4.35 -5.28
CA VAL A 51 -0.74 -3.08 -5.36
C VAL A 51 -1.69 -3.08 -6.56
N THR A 52 -1.26 -3.56 -7.72
CA THR A 52 -2.08 -3.66 -8.91
C THR A 52 -3.29 -4.56 -8.68
N HIS A 53 -3.08 -5.71 -8.07
CA HIS A 53 -4.17 -6.62 -7.70
C HIS A 53 -5.10 -5.99 -6.68
N CYS A 54 -4.56 -5.28 -5.69
CA CYS A 54 -5.33 -4.58 -4.67
C CYS A 54 -6.24 -3.51 -5.27
N LEU A 55 -5.76 -2.71 -6.22
CA LEU A 55 -6.57 -1.71 -6.92
C LEU A 55 -7.77 -2.37 -7.60
N LYS A 56 -7.54 -3.46 -8.29
CA LYS A 56 -8.60 -4.22 -8.97
C LYS A 56 -9.59 -4.81 -7.97
N GLN A 57 -9.09 -5.40 -6.90
CA GLN A 57 -9.92 -6.04 -5.88
C GLN A 57 -10.74 -5.02 -5.09
N GLY A 58 -10.17 -3.86 -4.79
CA GLY A 58 -10.89 -2.77 -4.13
C GLY A 58 -12.09 -2.32 -4.93
N LYS A 59 -11.94 -2.19 -6.23
CA LYS A 59 -13.05 -1.87 -7.13
C LYS A 59 -14.11 -2.97 -7.14
N THR A 60 -13.69 -4.23 -7.19
CA THR A 60 -14.59 -5.39 -7.14
C THR A 60 -15.37 -5.45 -5.83
N CYS A 61 -14.76 -5.08 -4.71
CA CYS A 61 -15.41 -5.02 -3.40
C CYS A 61 -16.36 -3.83 -3.24
N GLY A 62 -16.45 -2.94 -4.23
CA GLY A 62 -17.34 -1.79 -4.20
C GLY A 62 -16.74 -0.52 -3.62
N PHE A 63 -15.46 -0.50 -3.29
CA PHE A 63 -14.80 0.73 -2.87
C PHE A 63 -14.56 1.67 -4.06
N ARG A 64 -14.52 2.96 -3.79
CA ARG A 64 -14.36 4.00 -4.81
C ARG A 64 -12.99 4.66 -4.77
N VAL A 65 -12.31 4.61 -3.64
CA VAL A 65 -11.00 5.23 -3.43
C VAL A 65 -10.15 4.31 -2.57
N LEU A 66 -8.89 4.14 -2.95
CA LEU A 66 -7.87 3.51 -2.11
C LEU A 66 -6.97 4.62 -1.56
N GLN A 67 -6.79 4.65 -0.25
CA GLN A 67 -5.95 5.63 0.43
C GLN A 67 -4.88 4.95 1.26
N PHE A 68 -3.64 5.44 1.16
CA PHE A 68 -2.56 5.09 2.08
C PHE A 68 -2.35 6.24 3.05
N ASN A 69 -2.41 5.94 4.34
CA ASN A 69 -2.36 6.97 5.38
C ASN A 69 -0.94 7.40 5.74
N ALA A 70 0.03 6.49 5.63
CA ALA A 70 1.36 6.70 6.19
C ALA A 70 2.45 6.09 5.32
N VAL A 71 2.68 6.67 4.14
CA VAL A 71 3.84 6.30 3.32
C VAL A 71 5.04 7.09 3.82
N VAL A 72 6.04 6.42 4.36
CA VAL A 72 7.22 7.07 4.94
C VAL A 72 8.05 7.73 3.85
N LYS A 73 8.41 9.00 4.03
CA LYS A 73 9.12 9.81 3.03
C LYS A 73 10.46 9.19 2.61
N SER A 74 11.16 8.52 3.52
CA SER A 74 12.44 7.86 3.22
C SER A 74 12.28 6.60 2.37
N ASN A 75 11.07 6.05 2.25
CA ASN A 75 10.81 4.88 1.42
C ASN A 75 10.67 5.29 -0.06
N THR A 76 11.78 5.62 -0.68
CA THR A 76 11.82 6.12 -2.06
C THR A 76 11.30 5.10 -3.07
N GLY A 77 11.50 3.81 -2.81
CA GLY A 77 10.97 2.74 -3.65
C GLY A 77 9.45 2.73 -3.69
N ALA A 78 8.80 2.87 -2.54
CA ALA A 78 7.34 2.94 -2.46
C ALA A 78 6.81 4.21 -3.14
N LEU A 79 7.45 5.36 -2.92
CA LEU A 79 7.05 6.62 -3.56
C LEU A 79 7.11 6.53 -5.09
N ALA A 80 8.18 5.93 -5.63
CA ALA A 80 8.34 5.74 -7.07
C ALA A 80 7.28 4.78 -7.63
N LEU A 81 6.99 3.69 -6.91
CA LEU A 81 5.97 2.72 -7.30
C LEU A 81 4.59 3.35 -7.37
N TYR A 82 4.19 4.09 -6.32
CA TYR A 82 2.87 4.69 -6.27
C TYR A 82 2.70 5.78 -7.33
N LYS A 83 3.74 6.56 -7.60
CA LYS A 83 3.75 7.51 -8.70
C LYS A 83 3.56 6.81 -10.05
N LYS A 84 4.28 5.72 -10.29
CA LYS A 84 4.15 4.90 -11.50
C LYS A 84 2.74 4.38 -11.70
N LEU A 85 2.08 3.95 -10.61
CA LEU A 85 0.72 3.40 -10.65
C LEU A 85 -0.38 4.46 -10.64
N GLY A 86 -0.03 5.73 -10.65
CA GLY A 86 -1.00 6.83 -10.78
C GLY A 86 -1.61 7.32 -9.48
N PHE A 87 -0.98 7.04 -8.33
CA PHE A 87 -1.42 7.59 -7.05
C PHE A 87 -1.11 9.09 -6.96
N THR A 88 -1.98 9.81 -6.26
CA THR A 88 -1.81 11.24 -5.98
C THR A 88 -1.33 11.44 -4.55
N GLN A 89 -0.29 12.25 -4.38
CA GLN A 89 0.20 12.65 -3.05
C GLN A 89 -0.67 13.77 -2.48
N LEU A 90 -0.99 13.69 -1.19
CA LEU A 90 -1.84 14.66 -0.49
C LEU A 90 -1.06 15.71 0.30
N GLY A 91 0.26 15.63 0.30
CA GLY A 91 1.10 16.54 1.08
C GLY A 91 1.98 15.78 2.06
N VAL A 92 2.60 16.50 2.99
CA VAL A 92 3.55 15.92 3.95
C VAL A 92 3.05 16.19 5.36
N ILE A 93 3.02 15.15 6.20
CA ILE A 93 2.78 15.29 7.63
C ILE A 93 4.14 15.13 8.33
N PRO A 94 4.69 16.22 8.90
CA PRO A 94 5.99 16.16 9.55
C PRO A 94 5.96 15.25 10.78
N GLY A 95 6.97 14.38 10.89
CA GLY A 95 7.14 13.53 12.06
C GLY A 95 6.02 12.53 12.31
N GLY A 96 5.27 12.15 11.29
CA GLY A 96 4.10 11.26 11.41
C GLY A 96 4.43 9.79 11.70
N PHE A 97 5.69 9.39 11.60
CA PHE A 97 6.12 8.01 11.79
C PHE A 97 7.31 7.94 12.74
N LEU A 98 7.18 7.18 13.82
CA LEU A 98 8.28 6.89 14.74
C LEU A 98 8.99 5.63 14.26
N ASN A 99 10.25 5.77 13.80
CA ASN A 99 11.00 4.63 13.29
C ASN A 99 11.62 3.80 14.42
N LYS A 100 12.19 2.66 14.03
CA LYS A 100 12.80 1.73 15.01
C LYS A 100 14.00 2.29 15.78
N ASP A 101 14.63 3.35 15.25
CA ASP A 101 15.78 4.01 15.88
C ASP A 101 15.35 5.14 16.82
N GLY A 102 14.05 5.32 17.05
CA GLY A 102 13.50 6.35 17.92
C GLY A 102 13.43 7.75 17.28
N GLU A 103 13.62 7.85 15.97
CA GLU A 103 13.53 9.10 15.25
C GLU A 103 12.17 9.24 14.57
N TYR A 104 11.69 10.48 14.44
CA TYR A 104 10.45 10.78 13.72
C TYR A 104 10.75 11.07 12.25
N GLU A 105 10.00 10.42 11.37
CA GLU A 105 10.08 10.63 9.92
C GLU A 105 8.78 11.20 9.39
N ASP A 106 8.87 11.95 8.29
CA ASP A 106 7.71 12.50 7.62
C ASP A 106 6.95 11.39 6.87
N ILE A 107 5.63 11.55 6.79
CA ILE A 107 4.77 10.67 6.03
C ILE A 107 4.02 11.45 4.94
N ILE A 108 3.70 10.76 3.86
CA ILE A 108 3.01 11.35 2.71
C ILE A 108 1.77 10.50 2.41
N PRO A 109 0.56 10.96 2.80
CA PRO A 109 -0.66 10.27 2.41
C PRO A 109 -0.85 10.27 0.90
N HIS A 110 -1.38 9.16 0.38
CA HIS A 110 -1.64 8.99 -1.05
C HIS A 110 -3.06 8.49 -1.26
N TYR A 111 -3.64 8.76 -2.43
CA TYR A 111 -4.90 8.16 -2.83
C TYR A 111 -4.91 7.80 -4.31
N HIS A 112 -5.81 6.88 -4.67
CA HIS A 112 -6.08 6.50 -6.05
C HIS A 112 -7.58 6.26 -6.20
N VAL A 113 -8.18 6.87 -7.20
CA VAL A 113 -9.59 6.63 -7.55
C VAL A 113 -9.69 5.26 -8.25
N LEU A 114 -10.62 4.45 -7.80
CA LEU A 114 -10.80 3.08 -8.31
C LEU A 114 -11.78 3.00 -9.49
#